data_3ca5377e47bdbd5421ce4f962b4abca1
#
_entry.id   3ca5377e47bdbd5421ce4f962b4abca1
#
_cell.length_a   1.000
_cell.length_b   1.000
_cell.length_c   1.000
_cell.angle_alpha   90.00
_cell.angle_beta   90.00
_cell.angle_gamma   90.00
#
_symmetry.space_group_name_H-M   'P 1'
#
loop_
_entity.id
_entity.type
_entity.pdbx_description
1 polymer ?
#
loop_
_entity_poly.entity_id
_entity_poly.type
_entity_poly.pdbx_seq_one_letter_code
_entity_poly.pdbx_strand_id
1 'polypeptide(L)'
;MAFTKDWSEWWRGFLDLTTDGSCTAVDILRQRYVEEMQQTDRFKQHAQRMHYPHYQEKLLRLATEKGEHAKLIAAKIVALGGKLPGVPERRSTDENSWQTLLMALEDENRSADHLPEQLRRIGLEHPDITKFLQEIFQEQKKHRDEIRGMLMRSDSFALSLA
;
A
#
# COMPACT_ATOMS: atom_id res chain seq x y z
N MET A 1 0.16 3.00 -20.09
CA MET A 1 -1.15 3.65 -19.90
C MET A 1 -2.35 2.71 -19.74
N ALA A 2 -2.21 1.41 -19.96
CA ALA A 2 -3.33 0.46 -19.86
C ALA A 2 -3.59 -0.14 -18.45
N PHE A 3 -2.76 0.14 -17.45
CA PHE A 3 -2.79 -0.54 -16.14
C PHE A 3 -3.67 0.10 -15.07
N THR A 4 -4.10 1.34 -15.25
CA THR A 4 -4.97 2.03 -14.29
C THR A 4 -6.44 1.61 -14.41
N LYS A 5 -6.85 1.10 -15.57
CA LYS A 5 -8.25 0.74 -15.84
C LYS A 5 -8.66 -0.57 -15.16
N ASP A 6 -7.76 -1.54 -15.15
CA ASP A 6 -8.02 -2.89 -14.60
C ASP A 6 -8.17 -2.87 -13.05
N TRP A 7 -7.36 -2.04 -12.38
CA TRP A 7 -7.42 -1.85 -10.94
C TRP A 7 -8.71 -1.15 -10.49
N SER A 8 -9.12 -0.11 -11.21
CA SER A 8 -10.35 0.63 -10.88
C SER A 8 -11.61 -0.20 -11.19
N GLU A 9 -11.56 -1.08 -12.19
CA GLU A 9 -12.66 -2.00 -12.54
C GLU A 9 -12.77 -3.13 -11.51
N TRP A 10 -11.64 -3.68 -11.04
CA TRP A 10 -11.63 -4.67 -9.97
C TRP A 10 -12.22 -4.10 -8.66
N TRP A 11 -11.85 -2.88 -8.30
CA TRP A 11 -12.40 -2.19 -7.13
C TRP A 11 -13.89 -1.89 -7.27
N ARG A 12 -14.35 -1.50 -8.45
CA ARG A 12 -15.78 -1.33 -8.71
C ARG A 12 -16.54 -2.64 -8.57
N GLY A 13 -16.04 -3.73 -9.13
CA GLY A 13 -16.64 -5.05 -8.97
C GLY A 13 -16.65 -5.53 -7.52
N PHE A 14 -15.63 -5.19 -6.74
CA PHE A 14 -15.56 -5.49 -5.31
C PHE A 14 -16.56 -4.64 -4.48
N LEU A 15 -16.73 -3.37 -4.85
CA LEU A 15 -17.69 -2.46 -4.20
C LEU A 15 -19.13 -2.71 -4.63
N ASP A 16 -19.37 -3.18 -5.86
CA ASP A 16 -20.71 -3.55 -6.36
C ASP A 16 -21.27 -4.82 -5.69
N LEU A 17 -20.44 -5.64 -5.06
CA LEU A 17 -20.88 -6.79 -4.28
C LEU A 17 -21.49 -6.41 -2.92
N THR A 18 -21.36 -5.15 -2.50
CA THR A 18 -22.04 -4.61 -1.34
C THR A 18 -23.36 -3.95 -1.77
N THR A 19 -24.40 -4.75 -1.89
CA THR A 19 -25.73 -4.34 -2.39
C THR A 19 -26.50 -3.36 -1.49
N ASP A 20 -25.87 -2.77 -0.49
CA ASP A 20 -26.56 -1.92 0.48
C ASP A 20 -25.81 -0.61 0.81
N GLY A 21 -25.08 -0.01 -0.09
CA GLY A 21 -24.59 1.38 0.01
C GLY A 21 -23.78 1.77 1.28
N SER A 22 -23.71 0.90 2.28
CA SER A 22 -22.93 1.06 3.50
C SER A 22 -21.61 0.28 3.38
N CYS A 23 -20.53 0.98 3.07
CA CYS A 23 -19.20 0.42 3.18
C CYS A 23 -18.93 0.10 4.67
N THR A 24 -18.90 -1.18 5.03
CA THR A 24 -18.67 -1.60 6.40
C THR A 24 -17.22 -1.40 6.83
N ALA A 25 -16.93 -1.39 8.13
CA ALA A 25 -15.57 -1.36 8.64
C ALA A 25 -14.73 -2.55 8.11
N VAL A 26 -15.36 -3.71 7.94
CA VAL A 26 -14.74 -4.91 7.35
C VAL A 26 -14.31 -4.66 5.90
N ASP A 27 -15.14 -3.99 5.10
CA ASP A 27 -14.81 -3.70 3.69
C ASP A 27 -13.62 -2.75 3.58
N ILE A 28 -13.57 -1.76 4.44
CA ILE A 28 -12.42 -0.82 4.52
C ILE A 28 -11.15 -1.55 4.93
N LEU A 29 -11.22 -2.41 5.94
CA LEU A 29 -10.06 -3.21 6.36
C LEU A 29 -9.63 -4.21 5.28
N ARG A 30 -10.55 -4.81 4.54
CA ARG A 30 -10.23 -5.69 3.40
C ARG A 30 -9.51 -4.93 2.28
N GLN A 31 -9.96 -3.74 1.97
CA GLN A 31 -9.27 -2.85 1.03
C GLN A 31 -7.84 -2.56 1.50
N ARG A 32 -7.65 -2.13 2.75
CA ARG A 32 -6.34 -1.87 3.31
C ARG A 32 -5.44 -3.10 3.32
N TYR A 33 -5.98 -4.25 3.66
CA TYR A 33 -5.23 -5.52 3.63
C TYR A 33 -4.64 -5.81 2.25
N VAL A 34 -5.43 -5.66 1.19
CA VAL A 34 -4.97 -5.86 -0.19
C VAL A 34 -3.89 -4.86 -0.56
N GLU A 35 -4.07 -3.58 -0.21
CA GLU A 35 -3.08 -2.52 -0.46
C GLU A 35 -1.74 -2.83 0.22
N GLU A 36 -1.74 -3.17 1.52
CA GLU A 36 -0.53 -3.49 2.28
C GLU A 36 0.17 -4.74 1.74
N MET A 37 -0.57 -5.79 1.38
CA MET A 37 -0.01 -7.00 0.80
C MET A 37 0.64 -6.74 -0.57
N GLN A 38 -0.01 -5.97 -1.43
CA GLN A 38 0.54 -5.63 -2.74
C GLN A 38 1.77 -4.73 -2.62
N GLN A 39 1.77 -3.78 -1.70
CA GLN A 39 2.94 -2.94 -1.42
C GLN A 39 4.09 -3.76 -0.86
N THR A 40 3.81 -4.73 0.02
CA THR A 40 4.81 -5.67 0.53
C THR A 40 5.54 -6.37 -0.62
N ASP A 41 4.79 -6.94 -1.56
CA ASP A 41 5.38 -7.65 -2.70
C ASP A 41 6.12 -6.70 -3.65
N ARG A 42 5.58 -5.52 -3.89
CA ARG A 42 6.23 -4.51 -4.73
C ARG A 42 7.53 -4.01 -4.13
N PHE A 43 7.59 -3.72 -2.83
CA PHE A 43 8.84 -3.31 -2.19
C PHE A 43 9.91 -4.40 -2.23
N LYS A 44 9.54 -5.67 -2.11
CA LYS A 44 10.47 -6.79 -2.32
C LYS A 44 11.02 -6.82 -3.74
N GLN A 45 10.15 -6.68 -4.74
CA GLN A 45 10.56 -6.62 -6.15
C GLN A 45 11.44 -5.40 -6.45
N HIS A 46 11.09 -4.24 -5.88
CA HIS A 46 11.89 -3.03 -6.00
C HIS A 46 13.27 -3.19 -5.36
N ALA A 47 13.36 -3.82 -4.20
CA ALA A 47 14.64 -4.12 -3.54
C ALA A 47 15.54 -4.99 -4.41
N GLN A 48 15.00 -6.02 -5.08
CA GLN A 48 15.76 -6.91 -5.97
C GLN A 48 16.37 -6.19 -7.18
N ARG A 49 15.75 -5.10 -7.63
CA ARG A 49 16.19 -4.31 -8.79
C ARG A 49 17.01 -3.08 -8.43
N MET A 50 17.08 -2.75 -7.15
CA MET A 50 17.81 -1.59 -6.67
C MET A 50 19.31 -1.81 -6.76
N HIS A 51 20.03 -0.91 -7.42
CA HIS A 51 21.48 -0.99 -7.57
C HIS A 51 22.26 -0.58 -6.30
N TYR A 52 21.62 0.13 -5.38
CA TYR A 52 22.25 0.62 -4.16
C TYR A 52 21.95 -0.32 -2.99
N PRO A 53 22.96 -1.05 -2.43
CA PRO A 53 22.73 -2.03 -1.35
C PRO A 53 22.01 -1.45 -0.14
N HIS A 54 22.38 -0.24 0.28
CA HIS A 54 21.74 0.43 1.42
C HIS A 54 20.27 0.82 1.16
N TYR A 55 19.87 1.02 -0.10
CA TYR A 55 18.46 1.21 -0.47
C TYR A 55 17.71 -0.11 -0.58
N GLN A 56 18.39 -1.19 -1.00
CA GLN A 56 17.81 -2.54 -0.96
C GLN A 56 17.39 -2.90 0.47
N GLU A 57 18.28 -2.72 1.45
CA GLU A 57 18.01 -2.99 2.86
C GLU A 57 16.82 -2.16 3.37
N LYS A 58 16.76 -0.87 3.03
CA LYS A 58 15.65 0.00 3.41
C LYS A 58 14.32 -0.47 2.81
N LEU A 59 14.29 -0.80 1.53
CA LEU A 59 13.09 -1.28 0.87
C LEU A 59 12.62 -2.63 1.43
N LEU A 60 13.54 -3.54 1.77
CA LEU A 60 13.21 -4.80 2.42
C LEU A 60 12.64 -4.59 3.84
N ARG A 61 13.18 -3.64 4.59
CA ARG A 61 12.63 -3.27 5.90
C ARG A 61 11.21 -2.69 5.74
N LEU A 62 11.00 -1.76 4.81
CA LEU A 62 9.67 -1.23 4.52
C LEU A 62 8.69 -2.33 4.10
N ALA A 63 9.13 -3.29 3.28
CA ALA A 63 8.33 -4.45 2.92
C ALA A 63 7.93 -5.29 4.15
N THR A 64 8.85 -5.49 5.09
CA THR A 64 8.57 -6.21 6.34
C THR A 64 7.53 -5.48 7.18
N GLU A 65 7.68 -4.17 7.37
CA GLU A 65 6.74 -3.34 8.13
C GLU A 65 5.33 -3.37 7.49
N LYS A 66 5.24 -3.28 6.16
CA LYS A 66 3.99 -3.45 5.42
C LYS A 66 3.35 -4.82 5.64
N GLY A 67 4.15 -5.88 5.61
CA GLY A 67 3.69 -7.24 5.89
C GLY A 67 3.13 -7.39 7.31
N GLU A 68 3.74 -6.74 8.30
CA GLU A 68 3.22 -6.72 9.67
C GLU A 68 1.89 -5.95 9.77
N HIS A 69 1.76 -4.80 9.09
CA HIS A 69 0.48 -4.10 8.98
C HIS A 69 -0.62 -5.00 8.40
N ALA A 70 -0.31 -5.71 7.30
CA ALA A 70 -1.27 -6.63 6.69
C ALA A 70 -1.72 -7.73 7.65
N LYS A 71 -0.81 -8.31 8.45
CA LYS A 71 -1.16 -9.31 9.48
C LYS A 71 -2.08 -8.74 10.56
N LEU A 72 -1.80 -7.53 11.03
CA LEU A 72 -2.64 -6.86 12.03
C LEU A 72 -4.04 -6.54 11.49
N ILE A 73 -4.11 -6.08 10.24
CA ILE A 73 -5.40 -5.84 9.56
C ILE A 73 -6.16 -7.16 9.39
N ALA A 74 -5.48 -8.23 8.95
CA ALA A 74 -6.08 -9.56 8.81
C ALA A 74 -6.71 -10.05 10.13
N ALA A 75 -6.00 -9.89 11.24
CA ALA A 75 -6.52 -10.26 12.56
C ALA A 75 -7.80 -9.47 12.92
N LYS A 76 -7.85 -8.17 12.59
CA LYS A 76 -9.05 -7.36 12.82
C LYS A 76 -10.22 -7.75 11.93
N ILE A 77 -9.97 -8.09 10.66
CA ILE A 77 -11.01 -8.59 9.75
C ILE A 77 -11.65 -9.87 10.33
N VAL A 78 -10.82 -10.83 10.75
CA VAL A 78 -11.29 -12.09 11.33
C VAL A 78 -12.06 -11.85 12.65
N ALA A 79 -11.56 -10.96 13.51
CA ALA A 79 -12.22 -10.60 14.77
C ALA A 79 -13.62 -9.98 14.55
N LEU A 80 -13.85 -9.30 13.44
CA LEU A 80 -15.14 -8.75 13.04
C LEU A 80 -16.03 -9.77 12.27
N GLY A 81 -15.61 -11.02 12.16
CA GLY A 81 -16.33 -12.07 11.43
C GLY A 81 -16.20 -12.01 9.92
N GLY A 82 -15.31 -11.18 9.40
CA GLY A 82 -15.04 -11.07 7.97
C GLY A 82 -14.09 -12.16 7.46
N LYS A 83 -14.09 -12.35 6.13
CA LYS A 83 -13.15 -13.24 5.42
C LYS A 83 -12.06 -12.42 4.75
N LEU A 84 -10.84 -12.96 4.75
CA LEU A 84 -9.73 -12.34 4.03
C LEU A 84 -9.99 -12.36 2.52
N PRO A 85 -9.78 -11.25 1.82
CA PRO A 85 -9.90 -11.20 0.37
C PRO A 85 -8.70 -11.86 -0.30
N GLY A 86 -8.87 -12.32 -1.56
CA GLY A 86 -7.74 -12.64 -2.42
C GLY A 86 -6.92 -11.39 -2.72
N VAL A 87 -5.62 -11.57 -2.91
CA VAL A 87 -4.71 -10.47 -3.27
C VAL A 87 -4.30 -10.66 -4.74
N PRO A 88 -4.76 -9.80 -5.66
CA PRO A 88 -4.33 -9.87 -7.06
C PRO A 88 -2.83 -9.63 -7.19
N GLU A 89 -2.17 -10.44 -7.99
CA GLU A 89 -0.77 -10.20 -8.35
C GLU A 89 -0.65 -8.89 -9.13
N ARG A 90 0.35 -8.12 -8.79
CA ARG A 90 0.71 -6.90 -9.49
C ARG A 90 2.09 -7.07 -10.09
N ARG A 91 2.15 -7.20 -11.41
CA ARG A 91 3.43 -7.34 -12.13
C ARG A 91 4.24 -6.05 -12.01
N SER A 92 5.52 -6.20 -11.72
CA SER A 92 6.44 -5.07 -11.77
C SER A 92 6.90 -4.84 -13.22
N THR A 93 7.07 -3.59 -13.57
CA THR A 93 7.68 -3.15 -14.83
C THR A 93 9.20 -3.09 -14.68
N ASP A 94 9.93 -3.22 -15.80
CA ASP A 94 11.40 -3.06 -15.83
C ASP A 94 11.73 -1.58 -15.80
N GLU A 95 12.14 -1.10 -14.63
CA GLU A 95 12.41 0.31 -14.38
C GLU A 95 13.76 0.49 -13.68
N ASN A 96 14.39 1.66 -13.89
CA ASN A 96 15.60 2.01 -13.18
C ASN A 96 15.32 2.33 -11.69
N SER A 97 16.38 2.42 -10.88
CA SER A 97 16.24 2.62 -9.44
C SER A 97 15.50 3.91 -9.08
N TRP A 98 15.65 4.98 -9.85
CA TRP A 98 14.95 6.24 -9.61
C TRP A 98 13.45 6.12 -9.89
N GLN A 99 13.08 5.54 -11.04
CA GLN A 99 11.68 5.28 -11.39
C GLN A 99 11.02 4.34 -10.39
N THR A 100 11.74 3.32 -9.94
CA THR A 100 11.32 2.40 -8.90
C THR A 100 10.95 3.12 -7.60
N LEU A 101 11.80 4.05 -7.14
CA LEU A 101 11.52 4.86 -5.94
C LEU A 101 10.37 5.84 -6.16
N LEU A 102 10.26 6.43 -7.33
CA LEU A 102 9.14 7.31 -7.67
C LEU A 102 7.80 6.56 -7.62
N MET A 103 7.75 5.36 -8.20
CA MET A 103 6.55 4.51 -8.14
C MET A 103 6.20 4.08 -6.73
N ALA A 104 7.20 3.74 -5.92
CA ALA A 104 6.99 3.41 -4.51
C ALA A 104 6.38 4.60 -3.75
N LEU A 105 6.86 5.82 -4.00
CA LEU A 105 6.31 7.04 -3.41
C LEU A 105 4.88 7.32 -3.87
N GLU A 106 4.59 7.14 -5.16
CA GLU A 106 3.24 7.31 -5.71
C GLU A 106 2.24 6.33 -5.11
N ASP A 107 2.63 5.07 -4.91
CA ASP A 107 1.79 4.06 -4.26
C ASP A 107 1.49 4.42 -2.81
N GLU A 108 2.48 4.88 -2.06
CA GLU A 108 2.29 5.34 -0.67
C GLU A 108 1.37 6.57 -0.61
N ASN A 109 1.52 7.53 -1.52
CA ASN A 109 0.65 8.70 -1.58
C ASN A 109 -0.80 8.30 -1.89
N ARG A 110 -1.00 7.44 -2.88
CA ARG A 110 -2.33 6.96 -3.26
C ARG A 110 -3.03 6.25 -2.10
N SER A 111 -2.32 5.36 -1.41
CA SER A 111 -2.85 4.66 -0.24
C SER A 111 -3.21 5.63 0.89
N ALA A 112 -2.39 6.66 1.10
CA ALA A 112 -2.64 7.68 2.11
C ALA A 112 -3.84 8.58 1.79
N ASP A 113 -4.05 8.91 0.52
CA ASP A 113 -5.15 9.79 0.08
C ASP A 113 -6.54 9.18 0.33
N HIS A 114 -6.65 7.86 0.38
CA HIS A 114 -7.91 7.18 0.67
C HIS A 114 -8.29 7.20 2.16
N LEU A 115 -7.33 7.37 3.06
CA LEU A 115 -7.55 7.21 4.49
C LEU A 115 -8.56 8.20 5.10
N PRO A 116 -8.53 9.51 4.82
CA PRO A 116 -9.47 10.46 5.41
C PRO A 116 -10.93 10.08 5.12
N GLU A 117 -11.22 9.64 3.90
CA GLU A 117 -12.56 9.19 3.51
C GLU A 117 -12.94 7.88 4.20
N GLN A 118 -12.00 6.95 4.31
CA GLN A 118 -12.22 5.69 5.01
C GLN A 118 -12.51 5.91 6.50
N LEU A 119 -11.77 6.79 7.16
CA LEU A 119 -12.00 7.16 8.56
C LEU A 119 -13.36 7.83 8.75
N ARG A 120 -13.75 8.69 7.81
CA ARG A 120 -15.07 9.33 7.83
C ARG A 120 -16.21 8.31 7.72
N ARG A 121 -16.05 7.28 6.88
CA ARG A 121 -17.05 6.22 6.67
C ARG A 121 -17.17 5.28 7.87
N ILE A 122 -16.06 4.94 8.53
CA ILE A 122 -16.08 4.15 9.77
C ILE A 122 -16.78 4.92 10.88
N GLY A 123 -16.60 6.25 10.92
CA GLY A 123 -17.24 7.13 11.86
C GLY A 123 -16.94 6.78 13.32
N LEU A 124 -17.94 6.97 14.18
CA LEU A 124 -17.83 6.73 15.63
C LEU A 124 -18.20 5.29 16.04
N GLU A 125 -18.61 4.45 15.09
CA GLU A 125 -19.09 3.09 15.40
C GLU A 125 -17.94 2.15 15.83
N HIS A 126 -16.73 2.40 15.32
CA HIS A 126 -15.55 1.57 15.61
C HIS A 126 -14.33 2.44 15.99
N PRO A 127 -14.30 3.05 17.17
CA PRO A 127 -13.21 3.95 17.56
C PRO A 127 -11.85 3.27 17.67
N ASP A 128 -11.81 1.98 17.99
CA ASP A 128 -10.61 1.16 18.03
C ASP A 128 -10.02 0.94 16.62
N ILE A 129 -10.85 0.73 15.62
CA ILE A 129 -10.43 0.60 14.22
C ILE A 129 -9.93 1.95 13.69
N THR A 130 -10.63 3.02 14.00
CA THR A 130 -10.22 4.39 13.64
C THR A 130 -8.82 4.69 14.19
N LYS A 131 -8.60 4.43 15.48
CA LYS A 131 -7.29 4.63 16.11
C LYS A 131 -6.20 3.77 15.45
N PHE A 132 -6.48 2.50 15.22
CA PHE A 132 -5.57 1.57 14.57
C PHE A 132 -5.17 2.03 13.16
N LEU A 133 -6.12 2.46 12.34
CA LEU A 133 -5.83 3.00 11.00
C LEU A 133 -5.05 4.32 11.04
N GLN A 134 -5.29 5.16 12.03
CA GLN A 134 -4.51 6.38 12.24
C GLN A 134 -3.05 6.06 12.62
N GLU A 135 -2.80 5.03 13.42
CA GLU A 135 -1.44 4.57 13.75
C GLU A 135 -0.71 4.08 12.49
N ILE A 136 -1.35 3.24 11.67
CA ILE A 136 -0.80 2.81 10.36
C ILE A 136 -0.49 4.03 9.47
N PHE A 137 -1.37 5.02 9.42
CA PHE A 137 -1.16 6.22 8.63
C PHE A 137 0.07 7.03 9.08
N GLN A 138 0.33 7.13 10.37
CA GLN A 138 1.51 7.81 10.88
C GLN A 138 2.81 7.08 10.46
N GLU A 139 2.78 5.75 10.41
CA GLU A 139 3.90 4.97 9.91
C GLU A 139 4.07 5.12 8.39
N GLN A 140 3.00 5.11 7.62
CA GLN A 140 3.05 5.41 6.18
C GLN A 140 3.66 6.78 5.88
N LYS A 141 3.40 7.77 6.72
CA LYS A 141 4.02 9.09 6.58
C LYS A 141 5.54 9.02 6.72
N LYS A 142 6.04 8.25 7.68
CA LYS A 142 7.49 8.00 7.84
C LYS A 142 8.06 7.26 6.63
N HIS A 143 7.36 6.26 6.11
CA HIS A 143 7.77 5.55 4.90
C HIS A 143 7.90 6.48 3.70
N ARG A 144 6.92 7.37 3.49
CA ARG A 144 6.97 8.37 2.41
C ARG A 144 8.16 9.30 2.53
N ASP A 145 8.44 9.79 3.74
CA ASP A 145 9.57 10.68 3.97
C ASP A 145 10.90 9.97 3.72
N GLU A 146 11.01 8.70 4.07
CA GLU A 146 12.20 7.88 3.81
C GLU A 146 12.40 7.61 2.32
N ILE A 147 11.34 7.23 1.60
CA ILE A 147 11.39 7.00 0.14
C ILE A 147 11.74 8.30 -0.59
N ARG A 148 11.14 9.42 -0.17
CA ARG A 148 11.46 10.74 -0.71
C ARG A 148 12.93 11.09 -0.48
N GLY A 149 13.48 10.80 0.70
CA GLY A 149 14.89 10.99 1.02
C GLY A 149 15.81 10.14 0.14
N MET A 150 15.44 8.90 -0.15
CA MET A 150 16.19 8.05 -1.10
C MET A 150 16.11 8.62 -2.53
N LEU A 151 14.93 9.03 -2.97
CA LEU A 151 14.68 9.59 -4.30
C LEU A 151 15.50 10.86 -4.55
N MET A 152 15.53 11.76 -3.59
CA MET A 152 16.30 13.03 -3.68
C MET A 152 17.81 12.82 -3.74
N ARG A 153 18.33 11.72 -3.20
CA ARG A 153 19.76 11.37 -3.20
C ARG A 153 20.14 10.46 -4.35
N SER A 154 19.16 9.95 -5.10
CA SER A 154 19.39 9.11 -6.27
C SER A 154 19.59 10.01 -7.49
N ASP A 155 20.66 9.77 -8.24
CA ASP A 155 20.90 10.48 -9.48
C ASP A 155 20.04 9.87 -10.59
N SER A 156 19.10 10.66 -11.11
CA SER A 156 18.24 10.25 -12.24
C SER A 156 19.03 10.04 -13.55
N PHE A 157 20.22 10.61 -13.68
CA PHE A 157 21.07 10.54 -14.87
C PHE A 157 22.13 9.43 -14.83
N ALA A 158 22.62 9.06 -13.64
CA ALA A 158 23.66 8.04 -13.47
C ALA A 158 23.24 6.66 -13.99
N LEU A 159 21.95 6.41 -14.18
CA LEU A 159 21.41 5.12 -14.59
C LEU A 159 21.07 5.03 -16.09
N SER A 160 21.22 6.11 -16.82
CA SER A 160 21.05 6.14 -18.29
C SER A 160 22.29 5.67 -19.06
N LEU A 161 23.39 5.41 -18.37
CA LEU A 161 24.70 5.08 -18.95
C LEU A 161 25.19 3.67 -18.63
N ALA A 162 24.36 2.85 -17.98
CA ALA A 162 24.69 1.45 -17.68
C ALA A 162 23.92 0.49 -18.57
#